data_9e7ad25963e30352cdc523a044cec241
#
_entry.id   9e7ad25963e30352cdc523a044cec241
#
_cell.length_a   1.000
_cell.length_b   1.000
_cell.length_c   1.000
_cell.angle_alpha   90.00
_cell.angle_beta   90.00
_cell.angle_gamma   90.00
#
_symmetry.space_group_name_H-M   'P 1'
#
loop_
_entity.id
_entity.type
_entity.pdbx_description
1 polymer ?
#
loop_
_entity_poly.entity_id
_entity_poly.type
_entity_poly.pdbx_seq_one_letter_code
_entity_poly.pdbx_strand_id
1 'polypeptide(L)'
;MRSGEQSGGSSRRPDGRLPRGSHGLPPEFVARSQRDRLFAGLARVMLRRGYAATTVDEIASESGVSRKALYTHFSGKEDVLLQAHRTVVEQIAAGARSAAADHADWRVALRSLLDWGLDFFAREPAFANLALIEIAAATPASRRLQRETLDRMRALVEHAAADGRGAVSPVALDGMLGGMAYAIAKAAEEGDPAELPSLRPQLMAGFMLVLDGPEAAERELHGAG
;
A
#
# COMPACT_ATOMS: atom_id res chain seq x y z
N MET A 1 -14.89 -51.65 16.04
CA MET A 1 -14.85 -50.82 14.83
C MET A 1 -14.86 -49.38 15.26
N ARG A 2 -13.71 -48.72 15.23
CA ARG A 2 -13.57 -47.28 15.52
C ARG A 2 -12.82 -46.68 14.35
N SER A 3 -13.55 -45.94 13.51
CA SER A 3 -13.02 -45.19 12.39
C SER A 3 -12.32 -43.94 12.95
N GLY A 4 -11.00 -43.81 12.71
CA GLY A 4 -10.24 -42.61 13.01
C GLY A 4 -10.28 -41.66 11.85
N GLU A 5 -10.96 -40.55 12.03
CA GLU A 5 -10.82 -39.36 11.16
C GLU A 5 -9.51 -38.68 11.48
N GLN A 6 -8.56 -38.72 10.56
CA GLN A 6 -7.37 -37.86 10.62
C GLN A 6 -7.68 -36.54 9.93
N SER A 7 -8.03 -35.55 10.71
CA SER A 7 -8.10 -34.15 10.28
C SER A 7 -6.68 -33.63 10.14
N GLY A 8 -6.21 -33.50 8.89
CA GLY A 8 -4.95 -32.85 8.53
C GLY A 8 -5.03 -31.34 8.72
N GLY A 9 -4.81 -30.86 9.92
CA GLY A 9 -4.68 -29.42 10.20
C GLY A 9 -3.39 -28.88 9.62
N SER A 10 -3.48 -28.07 8.57
CA SER A 10 -2.35 -27.27 8.04
C SER A 10 -1.94 -26.23 9.08
N SER A 11 -0.93 -26.54 9.89
CA SER A 11 -0.37 -25.60 10.86
C SER A 11 0.49 -24.56 10.15
N ARG A 12 -0.06 -23.36 9.94
CA ARG A 12 0.73 -22.18 9.57
C ARG A 12 1.63 -21.80 10.75
N ARG A 13 2.94 -21.70 10.52
CA ARG A 13 3.85 -21.08 11.50
C ARG A 13 3.60 -19.58 11.56
N PRO A 14 3.80 -18.91 12.70
CA PRO A 14 3.60 -17.48 12.86
C PRO A 14 4.49 -16.58 11.97
N ASP A 15 5.58 -17.14 11.40
CA ASP A 15 6.52 -16.46 10.50
C ASP A 15 6.14 -16.53 9.01
N GLY A 16 4.98 -17.09 8.67
CA GLY A 16 4.52 -17.25 7.29
C GLY A 16 5.36 -18.19 6.42
N ARG A 17 6.37 -18.87 6.99
CA ARG A 17 7.22 -19.83 6.26
C ARG A 17 6.50 -21.15 6.07
N LEU A 18 6.46 -21.62 4.82
CA LEU A 18 6.01 -22.98 4.51
C LEU A 18 7.01 -24.01 5.06
N PRO A 19 6.56 -25.19 5.53
CA PRO A 19 7.45 -26.26 5.96
C PRO A 19 8.44 -26.66 4.85
N ARG A 20 9.66 -27.05 5.21
CA ARG A 20 10.62 -27.60 4.25
C ARG A 20 10.18 -29.03 3.88
N GLY A 21 10.03 -29.29 2.57
CA GLY A 21 9.64 -30.59 2.03
C GLY A 21 8.49 -30.50 1.02
N SER A 22 8.09 -31.64 0.45
CA SER A 22 6.91 -31.72 -0.42
C SER A 22 5.64 -31.63 0.44
N HIS A 23 5.02 -30.46 0.47
CA HIS A 23 3.85 -30.14 1.30
C HIS A 23 2.53 -30.27 0.56
N GLY A 24 2.52 -30.86 -0.64
CA GLY A 24 1.28 -31.07 -1.40
C GLY A 24 0.47 -29.80 -1.75
N LEU A 25 1.07 -28.60 -1.56
CA LEU A 25 0.42 -27.36 -1.92
C LEU A 25 0.52 -27.12 -3.43
N PRO A 26 -0.54 -26.58 -4.06
CA PRO A 26 -0.50 -26.23 -5.48
C PRO A 26 0.67 -25.30 -5.80
N PRO A 27 1.36 -25.46 -6.95
CA PRO A 27 2.50 -24.63 -7.34
C PRO A 27 2.17 -23.13 -7.35
N GLU A 28 0.98 -22.74 -7.76
CA GLU A 28 0.50 -21.34 -7.78
C GLU A 28 0.37 -20.75 -6.37
N PHE A 29 -0.03 -21.54 -5.37
CA PHE A 29 -0.09 -21.10 -3.97
C PHE A 29 1.31 -20.84 -3.41
N VAL A 30 2.26 -21.74 -3.71
CA VAL A 30 3.67 -21.58 -3.31
C VAL A 30 4.29 -20.35 -3.98
N ALA A 31 4.03 -20.17 -5.27
CA ALA A 31 4.51 -19.02 -6.04
C ALA A 31 3.97 -17.69 -5.46
N ARG A 32 2.67 -17.62 -5.17
CA ARG A 32 2.05 -16.44 -4.56
C ARG A 32 2.68 -16.12 -3.21
N SER A 33 2.82 -17.09 -2.32
CA SER A 33 3.47 -16.91 -1.03
C SER A 33 4.94 -16.48 -1.14
N GLN A 34 5.68 -16.94 -2.16
CA GLN A 34 7.06 -16.50 -2.41
C GLN A 34 7.11 -15.05 -2.90
N ARG A 35 6.20 -14.64 -3.79
CA ARG A 35 6.12 -13.26 -4.27
C ARG A 35 5.80 -12.29 -3.14
N ASP A 36 4.82 -12.61 -2.30
CA ASP A 36 4.44 -11.76 -1.16
C ASP A 36 5.61 -11.59 -0.17
N ARG A 37 6.34 -12.66 0.09
CA ARG A 37 7.55 -12.59 0.93
C ARG A 37 8.67 -11.76 0.29
N LEU A 38 8.85 -11.84 -1.04
CA LEU A 38 9.84 -11.04 -1.76
C LEU A 38 9.47 -9.55 -1.73
N PHE A 39 8.19 -9.19 -1.83
CA PHE A 39 7.73 -7.82 -1.68
C PHE A 39 8.00 -7.28 -0.27
N ALA A 40 7.64 -8.03 0.76
CA ALA A 40 7.91 -7.66 2.14
C ALA A 40 9.42 -7.57 2.44
N GLY A 41 10.23 -8.50 1.90
CA GLY A 41 11.69 -8.47 2.02
C GLY A 41 12.29 -7.24 1.36
N LEU A 42 11.87 -6.91 0.13
CA LEU A 42 12.29 -5.69 -0.54
C LEU A 42 11.96 -4.45 0.30
N ALA A 43 10.72 -4.32 0.77
CA ALA A 43 10.27 -3.17 1.56
C ALA A 43 11.13 -2.97 2.82
N ARG A 44 11.40 -4.05 3.57
CA ARG A 44 12.25 -3.98 4.77
C ARG A 44 13.71 -3.63 4.47
N VAL A 45 14.30 -4.17 3.40
CA VAL A 45 15.68 -3.82 3.01
C VAL A 45 15.75 -2.37 2.57
N MET A 46 14.78 -1.90 1.77
CA MET A 46 14.74 -0.52 1.30
C MET A 46 14.55 0.48 2.44
N LEU A 47 13.71 0.18 3.43
CA LEU A 47 13.53 1.02 4.61
C LEU A 47 14.84 1.26 5.36
N ARG A 48 15.71 0.25 5.42
CA ARG A 48 17.01 0.36 6.13
C ARG A 48 18.12 1.00 5.31
N ARG A 49 18.10 0.90 3.98
CA ARG A 49 19.27 1.21 3.12
C ARG A 49 18.96 2.05 1.88
N GLY A 50 17.69 2.30 1.62
CA GLY A 50 17.21 2.88 0.36
C GLY A 50 17.34 1.92 -0.83
N TYR A 51 16.68 2.24 -1.93
CA TYR A 51 16.68 1.40 -3.13
C TYR A 51 18.06 1.24 -3.75
N ALA A 52 18.86 2.31 -3.80
CA ALA A 52 20.15 2.29 -4.49
C ALA A 52 21.11 1.25 -3.89
N ALA A 53 21.15 1.15 -2.56
CA ALA A 53 22.01 0.21 -1.84
C ALA A 53 21.42 -1.21 -1.70
N THR A 54 20.15 -1.41 -2.06
CA THR A 54 19.47 -2.72 -2.00
C THR A 54 19.96 -3.65 -3.11
N THR A 55 20.27 -4.89 -2.77
CA THR A 55 20.68 -5.95 -3.71
C THR A 55 19.67 -7.09 -3.78
N VAL A 56 19.68 -7.85 -4.89
CA VAL A 56 18.86 -9.06 -5.06
C VAL A 56 19.17 -10.10 -3.98
N ASP A 57 20.44 -10.23 -3.58
CA ASP A 57 20.85 -11.20 -2.56
C ASP A 57 20.30 -10.85 -1.19
N GLU A 58 20.27 -9.56 -0.83
CA GLU A 58 19.66 -9.09 0.42
C GLU A 58 18.14 -9.29 0.41
N ILE A 59 17.46 -9.00 -0.72
CA ILE A 59 16.02 -9.26 -0.85
C ILE A 59 15.72 -10.74 -0.67
N ALA A 60 16.46 -11.61 -1.34
CA ALA A 60 16.29 -13.06 -1.25
C ALA A 60 16.51 -13.58 0.18
N SER A 61 17.60 -13.14 0.81
CA SER A 61 17.93 -13.47 2.20
C SER A 61 16.87 -13.02 3.19
N GLU A 62 16.46 -11.75 3.13
CA GLU A 62 15.43 -11.16 4.00
C GLU A 62 14.08 -11.85 3.84
N SER A 63 13.75 -12.29 2.62
CA SER A 63 12.51 -12.98 2.29
C SER A 63 12.50 -14.46 2.66
N GLY A 64 13.66 -15.05 2.95
CA GLY A 64 13.82 -16.51 3.09
C GLY A 64 13.47 -17.26 1.80
N VAL A 65 13.71 -16.63 0.63
CA VAL A 65 13.52 -17.19 -0.71
C VAL A 65 14.87 -17.29 -1.39
N SER A 66 15.13 -18.37 -2.14
CA SER A 66 16.40 -18.48 -2.85
C SER A 66 16.49 -17.45 -3.99
N ARG A 67 17.74 -17.00 -4.31
CA ARG A 67 18.00 -16.15 -5.47
C ARG A 67 17.45 -16.75 -6.77
N LYS A 68 17.58 -18.08 -6.94
CA LYS A 68 17.03 -18.79 -8.11
C LYS A 68 15.51 -18.65 -8.18
N ALA A 69 14.81 -18.81 -7.05
CA ALA A 69 13.37 -18.65 -7.00
C ALA A 69 12.92 -17.18 -7.23
N LEU A 70 13.70 -16.19 -6.78
CA LEU A 70 13.45 -14.79 -7.13
C LEU A 70 13.47 -14.59 -8.65
N TYR A 71 14.50 -15.06 -9.34
CA TYR A 71 14.61 -14.94 -10.80
C TYR A 71 13.60 -15.79 -11.59
N THR A 72 12.91 -16.73 -10.94
CA THR A 72 11.77 -17.44 -11.55
C THR A 72 10.55 -16.52 -11.66
N HIS A 73 10.43 -15.53 -10.76
CA HIS A 73 9.26 -14.65 -10.66
C HIS A 73 9.50 -13.23 -11.17
N PHE A 74 10.75 -12.76 -11.12
CA PHE A 74 11.13 -11.39 -11.41
C PHE A 74 12.44 -11.31 -12.19
N SER A 75 12.55 -10.34 -13.08
CA SER A 75 13.76 -10.08 -13.86
C SER A 75 14.89 -9.42 -13.04
N GLY A 76 14.59 -8.86 -11.88
CA GLY A 76 15.53 -8.20 -10.98
C GLY A 76 14.85 -7.35 -9.91
N LYS A 77 15.63 -6.58 -9.15
CA LYS A 77 15.09 -5.76 -8.03
C LYS A 77 14.11 -4.69 -8.50
N GLU A 78 14.29 -4.12 -9.68
CA GLU A 78 13.36 -3.14 -10.24
C GLU A 78 11.98 -3.77 -10.50
N ASP A 79 11.96 -4.96 -11.08
CA ASP A 79 10.70 -5.67 -11.34
C ASP A 79 9.98 -6.03 -10.04
N VAL A 80 10.71 -6.45 -9.00
CA VAL A 80 10.14 -6.67 -7.65
C VAL A 80 9.52 -5.38 -7.13
N LEU A 81 10.21 -4.23 -7.24
CA LEU A 81 9.71 -2.93 -6.79
C LEU A 81 8.42 -2.52 -7.52
N LEU A 82 8.42 -2.59 -8.86
CA LEU A 82 7.26 -2.18 -9.67
C LEU A 82 6.04 -3.05 -9.38
N GLN A 83 6.23 -4.36 -9.24
CA GLN A 83 5.12 -5.27 -8.93
C GLN A 83 4.65 -5.13 -7.47
N ALA A 84 5.56 -4.92 -6.51
CA ALA A 84 5.20 -4.65 -5.13
C ALA A 84 4.34 -3.37 -5.01
N HIS A 85 4.75 -2.28 -5.66
CA HIS A 85 3.98 -1.03 -5.67
C HIS A 85 2.57 -1.23 -6.26
N ARG A 86 2.46 -1.89 -7.43
CA ARG A 86 1.14 -2.19 -8.03
C ARG A 86 0.26 -2.99 -7.09
N THR A 87 0.82 -4.02 -6.44
CA THR A 87 0.09 -4.87 -5.51
C THR A 87 -0.44 -4.09 -4.31
N VAL A 88 0.39 -3.21 -3.72
CA VAL A 88 -0.03 -2.34 -2.60
C VAL A 88 -1.18 -1.42 -3.02
N VAL A 89 -1.02 -0.71 -4.14
CA VAL A 89 -2.05 0.20 -4.66
C VAL A 89 -3.36 -0.54 -4.96
N GLU A 90 -3.28 -1.73 -5.56
CA GLU A 90 -4.46 -2.54 -5.84
C GLU A 90 -5.16 -3.06 -4.57
N GLN A 91 -4.41 -3.46 -3.56
CA GLN A 91 -4.97 -3.92 -2.27
C GLN A 91 -5.71 -2.79 -1.55
N ILE A 92 -5.09 -1.61 -1.46
CA ILE A 92 -5.73 -0.43 -0.84
C ILE A 92 -6.99 -0.04 -1.63
N ALA A 93 -6.89 0.06 -2.96
CA ALA A 93 -8.02 0.41 -3.81
C ALA A 93 -9.17 -0.62 -3.77
N ALA A 94 -8.84 -1.92 -3.68
CA ALA A 94 -9.85 -2.98 -3.57
C ALA A 94 -10.59 -2.93 -2.24
N GLY A 95 -9.86 -2.74 -1.14
CA GLY A 95 -10.43 -2.59 0.20
C GLY A 95 -11.34 -1.36 0.29
N ALA A 96 -10.88 -0.22 -0.22
CA ALA A 96 -11.66 1.02 -0.24
C ALA A 96 -12.93 0.88 -1.08
N ARG A 97 -12.86 0.26 -2.27
CA ARG A 97 -14.05 0.01 -3.10
C ARG A 97 -15.07 -0.89 -2.41
N SER A 98 -14.60 -1.93 -1.71
CA SER A 98 -15.49 -2.82 -0.95
C SER A 98 -16.21 -2.08 0.16
N ALA A 99 -15.53 -1.19 0.87
CA ALA A 99 -16.10 -0.41 1.96
C ALA A 99 -17.07 0.70 1.46
N ALA A 100 -16.86 1.21 0.25
CA ALA A 100 -17.67 2.28 -0.33
C ALA A 100 -18.77 1.78 -1.29
N ALA A 101 -18.91 0.46 -1.51
CA ALA A 101 -19.74 -0.12 -2.57
C ALA A 101 -21.22 0.31 -2.50
N ASP A 102 -21.76 0.57 -1.29
CA ASP A 102 -23.15 0.94 -1.06
C ASP A 102 -23.37 2.46 -0.93
N HIS A 103 -22.33 3.28 -1.17
CA HIS A 103 -22.38 4.72 -0.98
C HIS A 103 -22.07 5.48 -2.27
N ALA A 104 -23.03 6.32 -2.70
CA ALA A 104 -22.84 7.23 -3.83
C ALA A 104 -22.05 8.50 -3.46
N ASP A 105 -21.86 8.79 -2.18
CA ASP A 105 -21.14 9.97 -1.71
C ASP A 105 -19.61 9.75 -1.85
N TRP A 106 -18.99 10.56 -2.66
CA TRP A 106 -17.54 10.55 -2.89
C TRP A 106 -16.71 10.80 -1.62
N ARG A 107 -17.26 11.52 -0.64
CA ARG A 107 -16.58 11.74 0.66
C ARG A 107 -16.45 10.43 1.43
N VAL A 108 -17.47 9.58 1.37
CA VAL A 108 -17.44 8.24 1.95
C VAL A 108 -16.39 7.39 1.25
N ALA A 109 -16.33 7.45 -0.09
CA ALA A 109 -15.32 6.72 -0.86
C ALA A 109 -13.90 7.19 -0.52
N LEU A 110 -13.68 8.50 -0.38
CA LEU A 110 -12.38 9.07 0.00
C LEU A 110 -11.99 8.68 1.43
N ARG A 111 -12.92 8.75 2.39
CA ARG A 111 -12.68 8.28 3.78
C ARG A 111 -12.29 6.80 3.78
N SER A 112 -13.04 5.97 3.05
CA SER A 112 -12.75 4.55 2.94
C SER A 112 -11.36 4.28 2.36
N LEU A 113 -10.94 5.06 1.34
CA LEU A 113 -9.60 4.96 0.77
C LEU A 113 -8.51 5.31 1.79
N LEU A 114 -8.71 6.40 2.54
CA LEU A 114 -7.79 6.81 3.60
C LEU A 114 -7.74 5.78 4.73
N ASP A 115 -8.87 5.30 5.20
CA ASP A 115 -8.93 4.29 6.27
C ASP A 115 -8.19 3.02 5.87
N TRP A 116 -8.47 2.47 4.68
CA TRP A 116 -7.79 1.29 4.19
C TRP A 116 -6.29 1.50 3.98
N GLY A 117 -5.90 2.65 3.45
CA GLY A 117 -4.49 3.00 3.25
C GLY A 117 -3.73 3.15 4.57
N LEU A 118 -4.29 3.89 5.51
CA LEU A 118 -3.70 4.11 6.82
C LEU A 118 -3.61 2.82 7.64
N ASP A 119 -4.67 2.02 7.66
CA ASP A 119 -4.67 0.70 8.30
C ASP A 119 -3.68 -0.27 7.66
N PHE A 120 -3.53 -0.24 6.34
CA PHE A 120 -2.53 -1.06 5.65
C PHE A 120 -1.12 -0.66 6.07
N PHE A 121 -0.80 0.64 6.04
CA PHE A 121 0.53 1.12 6.39
C PHE A 121 0.82 1.01 7.89
N ALA A 122 -0.20 1.07 8.76
CA ALA A 122 -0.04 0.80 10.18
C ALA A 122 0.40 -0.65 10.44
N ARG A 123 -0.13 -1.60 9.69
CA ARG A 123 0.25 -3.02 9.78
C ARG A 123 1.55 -3.35 9.09
N GLU A 124 1.87 -2.63 8.02
CA GLU A 124 3.01 -2.92 7.13
C GLU A 124 3.80 -1.63 6.83
N PRO A 125 4.44 -1.01 7.85
CA PRO A 125 5.04 0.32 7.72
C PRO A 125 6.18 0.39 6.69
N ALA A 126 6.90 -0.69 6.45
CA ALA A 126 7.92 -0.74 5.42
C ALA A 126 7.37 -0.48 4.00
N PHE A 127 6.09 -0.79 3.76
CA PHE A 127 5.45 -0.49 2.48
C PHE A 127 5.07 0.98 2.33
N ALA A 128 4.90 1.75 3.42
CA ALA A 128 4.69 3.20 3.32
C ALA A 128 5.91 3.87 2.68
N ASN A 129 7.12 3.57 3.15
CA ASN A 129 8.35 4.09 2.55
C ASN A 129 8.50 3.64 1.09
N LEU A 130 8.33 2.33 0.79
CA LEU A 130 8.42 1.80 -0.57
C LEU A 130 7.43 2.47 -1.52
N ALA A 131 6.15 2.53 -1.16
CA ALA A 131 5.07 2.92 -2.06
C ALA A 131 4.90 4.42 -2.20
N LEU A 132 5.30 5.21 -1.20
CA LEU A 132 5.06 6.65 -1.16
C LEU A 132 6.33 7.47 -1.45
N ILE A 133 7.51 6.99 -1.04
CA ILE A 133 8.78 7.74 -1.17
C ILE A 133 9.71 7.08 -2.19
N GLU A 134 10.16 5.85 -1.95
CA GLU A 134 11.20 5.21 -2.74
C GLU A 134 10.80 4.98 -4.21
N ILE A 135 9.52 4.75 -4.47
CA ILE A 135 8.99 4.59 -5.82
C ILE A 135 9.26 5.82 -6.69
N ALA A 136 9.25 7.02 -6.09
CA ALA A 136 9.52 8.27 -6.79
C ALA A 136 10.99 8.45 -7.17
N ALA A 137 11.90 7.90 -6.37
CA ALA A 137 13.33 8.16 -6.44
C ALA A 137 14.12 7.04 -7.12
N ALA A 138 13.63 5.79 -7.11
CA ALA A 138 14.41 4.60 -7.43
C ALA A 138 14.90 4.54 -8.89
N THR A 139 13.99 4.59 -9.87
CA THR A 139 14.31 4.43 -11.29
C THR A 139 13.42 5.29 -12.20
N PRO A 140 13.77 5.47 -13.49
CA PRO A 140 12.88 6.11 -14.45
C PRO A 140 11.54 5.37 -14.63
N ALA A 141 11.55 4.02 -14.56
CA ALA A 141 10.34 3.21 -14.67
C ALA A 141 9.44 3.37 -13.43
N SER A 142 10.03 3.38 -12.25
CA SER A 142 9.29 3.57 -11.01
C SER A 142 8.66 4.96 -10.92
N ARG A 143 9.37 6.01 -11.34
CA ARG A 143 8.82 7.36 -11.46
C ARG A 143 7.65 7.46 -12.42
N ARG A 144 7.68 6.74 -13.56
CA ARG A 144 6.52 6.67 -14.46
C ARG A 144 5.33 6.01 -13.80
N LEU A 145 5.55 4.86 -13.16
CA LEU A 145 4.50 4.13 -12.46
C LEU A 145 3.86 4.96 -11.34
N GLN A 146 4.66 5.71 -10.58
CA GLN A 146 4.13 6.61 -9.56
C GLN A 146 3.28 7.73 -10.17
N ARG A 147 3.74 8.38 -11.25
CA ARG A 147 2.94 9.40 -11.94
C ARG A 147 1.62 8.83 -12.44
N GLU A 148 1.63 7.66 -13.08
CA GLU A 148 0.41 6.96 -13.51
C GLU A 148 -0.54 6.66 -12.35
N THR A 149 -0.01 6.37 -11.17
CA THR A 149 -0.80 6.14 -9.96
C THR A 149 -1.43 7.44 -9.46
N LEU A 150 -0.65 8.52 -9.37
CA LEU A 150 -1.13 9.85 -8.96
C LEU A 150 -2.15 10.42 -9.95
N ASP A 151 -1.92 10.27 -11.27
CA ASP A 151 -2.86 10.70 -12.31
C ASP A 151 -4.21 9.97 -12.18
N ARG A 152 -4.18 8.67 -11.89
CA ARG A 152 -5.42 7.90 -11.62
C ARG A 152 -6.12 8.37 -10.35
N MET A 153 -5.37 8.62 -9.26
CA MET A 153 -5.95 9.14 -8.03
C MET A 153 -6.56 10.53 -8.24
N ARG A 154 -5.86 11.42 -8.94
CA ARG A 154 -6.36 12.74 -9.29
C ARG A 154 -7.65 12.64 -10.11
N ALA A 155 -7.68 11.83 -11.16
CA ALA A 155 -8.87 11.64 -11.98
C ALA A 155 -10.07 11.11 -11.20
N LEU A 156 -9.86 10.22 -10.22
CA LEU A 156 -10.90 9.75 -9.32
C LEU A 156 -11.46 10.89 -8.45
N VAL A 157 -10.58 11.72 -7.89
CA VAL A 157 -10.99 12.88 -7.07
C VAL A 157 -11.71 13.93 -7.92
N GLU A 158 -11.19 14.25 -9.12
CA GLU A 158 -11.83 15.19 -10.05
C GLU A 158 -13.21 14.70 -10.50
N HIS A 159 -13.34 13.42 -10.85
CA HIS A 159 -14.62 12.83 -11.23
C HIS A 159 -15.63 12.89 -10.07
N ALA A 160 -15.20 12.54 -8.88
CA ALA A 160 -16.05 12.59 -7.68
C ALA A 160 -16.45 14.04 -7.32
N ALA A 161 -15.58 15.03 -7.60
CA ALA A 161 -15.84 16.45 -7.32
C ALA A 161 -16.67 17.15 -8.44
N ALA A 162 -16.90 16.51 -9.58
CA ALA A 162 -17.55 17.15 -10.75
C ALA A 162 -19.04 17.51 -10.53
N ASP A 163 -19.73 16.89 -9.58
CA ASP A 163 -21.14 17.14 -9.29
C ASP A 163 -21.34 18.43 -8.50
N GLY A 164 -21.13 19.58 -9.15
CA GLY A 164 -21.59 20.90 -8.67
C GLY A 164 -20.51 21.83 -8.13
N ARG A 165 -19.23 21.61 -8.42
CA ARG A 165 -18.12 22.43 -7.94
C ARG A 165 -17.32 23.07 -9.07
N GLY A 166 -16.71 24.21 -8.74
CA GLY A 166 -15.76 24.88 -9.66
C GLY A 166 -14.56 23.99 -9.95
N ALA A 167 -13.88 24.24 -11.09
CA ALA A 167 -12.69 23.51 -11.47
C ALA A 167 -11.61 23.59 -10.38
N VAL A 168 -11.22 22.45 -9.83
CA VAL A 168 -10.12 22.37 -8.88
C VAL A 168 -8.80 22.41 -9.63
N SER A 169 -7.84 23.17 -9.13
CA SER A 169 -6.51 23.25 -9.75
C SER A 169 -5.81 21.89 -9.70
N PRO A 170 -5.39 21.30 -10.85
CA PRO A 170 -4.64 20.06 -10.87
C PRO A 170 -3.36 20.13 -10.01
N VAL A 171 -2.69 21.27 -10.01
CA VAL A 171 -1.48 21.51 -9.22
C VAL A 171 -1.78 21.48 -7.71
N ALA A 172 -2.94 22.00 -7.29
CA ALA A 172 -3.35 21.95 -5.88
C ALA A 172 -3.62 20.51 -5.42
N LEU A 173 -4.28 19.71 -6.27
CA LEU A 173 -4.50 18.28 -6.01
C LEU A 173 -3.18 17.49 -5.97
N ASP A 174 -2.29 17.72 -6.90
CA ASP A 174 -0.97 17.07 -6.93
C ASP A 174 -0.16 17.43 -5.68
N GLY A 175 -0.18 18.71 -5.27
CA GLY A 175 0.47 19.17 -4.05
C GLY A 175 -0.10 18.51 -2.80
N MET A 176 -1.42 18.37 -2.73
CA MET A 176 -2.09 17.72 -1.60
C MET A 176 -1.81 16.22 -1.56
N LEU A 177 -1.92 15.52 -2.70
CA LEU A 177 -1.59 14.08 -2.77
C LEU A 177 -0.13 13.82 -2.40
N GLY A 178 0.80 14.66 -2.89
CA GLY A 178 2.21 14.55 -2.53
C GLY A 178 2.49 14.85 -1.05
N GLY A 179 1.86 15.89 -0.51
CA GLY A 179 1.96 16.24 0.92
C GLY A 179 1.40 15.14 1.83
N MET A 180 0.26 14.56 1.46
CA MET A 180 -0.32 13.43 2.17
C MET A 180 0.61 12.21 2.15
N ALA A 181 1.13 11.85 0.98
CA ALA A 181 2.05 10.72 0.85
C ALA A 181 3.29 10.92 1.73
N TYR A 182 3.87 12.13 1.73
CA TYR A 182 4.99 12.46 2.61
C TYR A 182 4.62 12.39 4.09
N ALA A 183 3.47 12.93 4.51
CA ALA A 183 3.04 12.93 5.90
C ALA A 183 2.83 11.49 6.42
N ILE A 184 2.20 10.61 5.64
CA ILE A 184 2.01 9.20 5.98
C ILE A 184 3.36 8.47 6.09
N ALA A 185 4.24 8.64 5.10
CA ALA A 185 5.54 7.98 5.11
C ALA A 185 6.40 8.41 6.30
N LYS A 186 6.44 9.74 6.57
CA LYS A 186 7.15 10.30 7.72
C LYS A 186 6.60 9.76 9.05
N ALA A 187 5.29 9.74 9.23
CA ALA A 187 4.67 9.23 10.45
C ALA A 187 4.92 7.72 10.64
N ALA A 188 4.97 6.95 9.54
CA ALA A 188 5.28 5.52 9.58
C ALA A 188 6.76 5.24 9.90
N GLU A 189 7.68 6.15 9.57
CA GLU A 189 9.12 6.00 9.80
C GLU A 189 9.55 6.54 11.16
N GLU A 190 9.06 7.72 11.57
CA GLU A 190 9.52 8.44 12.76
C GLU A 190 8.62 8.26 13.99
N GLY A 191 7.35 7.83 13.79
CA GLY A 191 6.33 7.71 14.82
C GLY A 191 6.01 6.25 15.20
N ASP A 192 4.89 6.09 15.90
CA ASP A 192 4.29 4.76 16.09
C ASP A 192 3.37 4.46 14.90
N PRO A 193 3.69 3.44 14.07
CA PRO A 193 2.83 3.08 12.95
C PRO A 193 1.38 2.78 13.35
N ALA A 194 1.12 2.32 14.58
CA ALA A 194 -0.22 2.06 15.09
C ALA A 194 -1.07 3.33 15.21
N GLU A 195 -0.45 4.51 15.25
CA GLU A 195 -1.14 5.80 15.31
C GLU A 195 -1.50 6.38 13.92
N LEU A 196 -1.04 5.76 12.82
CA LEU A 196 -1.34 6.25 11.46
C LEU A 196 -2.84 6.48 11.22
N PRO A 197 -3.78 5.62 11.68
CA PRO A 197 -5.21 5.86 11.51
C PRO A 197 -5.70 7.19 12.14
N SER A 198 -5.01 7.70 13.17
CA SER A 198 -5.35 8.99 13.80
C SER A 198 -5.11 10.21 12.90
N LEU A 199 -4.34 10.05 11.82
CA LEU A 199 -4.11 11.11 10.83
C LEU A 199 -5.32 11.37 9.92
N ARG A 200 -6.32 10.48 9.90
CA ARG A 200 -7.46 10.59 8.99
C ARG A 200 -8.15 11.96 9.02
N PRO A 201 -8.53 12.54 10.17
CA PRO A 201 -9.21 13.82 10.20
C PRO A 201 -8.39 14.94 9.53
N GLN A 202 -7.08 15.00 9.81
CA GLN A 202 -6.19 16.00 9.24
C GLN A 202 -6.03 15.82 7.72
N LEU A 203 -5.89 14.57 7.25
CA LEU A 203 -5.79 14.27 5.83
C LEU A 203 -7.09 14.55 5.10
N MET A 204 -8.25 14.20 5.69
CA MET A 204 -9.55 14.56 5.14
C MET A 204 -9.74 16.08 5.09
N ALA A 205 -9.38 16.80 6.14
CA ALA A 205 -9.44 18.27 6.14
C ALA A 205 -8.60 18.88 5.02
N GLY A 206 -7.41 18.32 4.73
CA GLY A 206 -6.59 18.74 3.60
C GLY A 206 -7.33 18.57 2.25
N PHE A 207 -8.00 17.45 2.04
CA PHE A 207 -8.85 17.25 0.85
C PHE A 207 -10.02 18.22 0.81
N MET A 208 -10.74 18.39 1.93
CA MET A 208 -11.88 19.30 1.98
C MET A 208 -11.46 20.75 1.74
N LEU A 209 -10.29 21.17 2.24
CA LEU A 209 -9.77 22.51 1.99
C LEU A 209 -9.61 22.81 0.49
N VAL A 210 -9.08 21.84 -0.26
CA VAL A 210 -8.86 21.97 -1.71
C VAL A 210 -10.15 21.83 -2.51
N LEU A 211 -11.07 20.96 -2.06
CA LEU A 211 -12.28 20.59 -2.82
C LEU A 211 -13.50 21.45 -2.44
N ASP A 212 -13.66 21.78 -1.16
CA ASP A 212 -14.89 22.38 -0.59
C ASP A 212 -14.63 23.70 0.18
N GLY A 213 -13.36 24.07 0.34
CA GLY A 213 -12.97 25.28 1.04
C GLY A 213 -12.81 25.11 2.57
N PRO A 214 -12.46 26.22 3.26
CA PRO A 214 -12.03 26.20 4.66
C PRO A 214 -13.11 25.70 5.64
N GLU A 215 -14.35 26.08 5.44
CA GLU A 215 -15.45 25.65 6.34
C GLU A 215 -15.64 24.13 6.31
N ALA A 216 -15.45 23.47 5.14
CA ALA A 216 -15.55 22.02 5.04
C ALA A 216 -14.38 21.34 5.74
N ALA A 217 -13.16 21.91 5.62
CA ALA A 217 -11.98 21.42 6.31
C ALA A 217 -12.16 21.52 7.85
N GLU A 218 -12.67 22.65 8.35
CA GLU A 218 -12.96 22.83 9.78
C GLU A 218 -13.94 21.80 10.32
N ARG A 219 -14.99 21.48 9.56
CA ARG A 219 -15.96 20.42 9.95
C ARG A 219 -15.31 19.07 10.12
N GLU A 220 -14.35 18.70 9.27
CA GLU A 220 -13.63 17.42 9.40
C GLU A 220 -12.74 17.39 10.66
N LEU A 221 -12.13 18.51 11.03
CA LEU A 221 -11.29 18.59 12.22
C LEU A 221 -12.08 18.58 13.52
N HIS A 222 -13.27 19.18 13.54
CA HIS A 222 -14.08 19.32 14.75
C HIS A 222 -15.22 18.31 14.88
N GLY A 223 -15.60 17.63 13.78
CA GLY A 223 -16.66 16.62 13.75
C GLY A 223 -16.21 15.20 14.06
N ALA A 224 -14.94 15.01 14.39
CA ALA A 224 -14.34 13.71 14.71
C ALA A 224 -14.36 13.41 16.24
N GLY A 225 -15.28 14.03 16.99
CA GLY A 225 -15.54 13.81 18.41
C GLY A 225 -16.71 12.86 18.65
#